data_043cc7898c21df2d091490bfe2ee8579
#
_entry.id   043cc7898c21df2d091490bfe2ee8579
#
_cell.length_a   1.000
_cell.length_b   1.000
_cell.length_c   1.000
_cell.angle_alpha   90.00
_cell.angle_beta   90.00
_cell.angle_gamma   90.00
#
_symmetry.space_group_name_H-M   'P 1'
#
loop_
_entity.id
_entity.type
_entity.pdbx_description
1 polymer ?
#
loop_
_entity_poly.entity_id
_entity_poly.type
_entity_poly.pdbx_seq_one_letter_code
_entity_poly.pdbx_strand_id
1 'polypeptide(L)'
;MKKLLGIVVLGLLWCNASFADNLKVIDGDTIVLNGEKIRFSGIDAPEYNQDCMNGDTKVFCGVFAMVLLTKKIGDEKLKCIKEGKDVYGRTLAECFVNGESLSSFLVRHGYAFAYRKYSKKFIKDEEYAKKNKIGMWVMEFEFPWNFRKNKSKRAIS
;
A
#
# COMPACT_ATOMS: atom_id res chain seq x y z
N MET A 1 -62.70 -20.79 -31.24
CA MET A 1 -61.48 -21.46 -30.76
C MET A 1 -60.34 -20.41 -30.72
N LYS A 2 -60.07 -19.87 -29.52
CA LYS A 2 -59.04 -18.84 -29.34
C LYS A 2 -57.75 -19.54 -28.88
N LYS A 3 -56.69 -19.51 -29.70
CA LYS A 3 -55.38 -20.01 -29.34
C LYS A 3 -54.67 -18.95 -28.48
N LEU A 4 -54.42 -19.25 -27.21
CA LEU A 4 -53.53 -18.47 -26.34
C LEU A 4 -52.07 -18.78 -26.75
N LEU A 5 -51.37 -17.75 -27.23
CA LEU A 5 -49.95 -17.82 -27.48
C LEU A 5 -49.23 -17.45 -26.17
N GLY A 6 -48.66 -18.45 -25.51
CA GLY A 6 -47.84 -18.24 -24.30
C GLY A 6 -46.48 -17.70 -24.68
N ILE A 7 -46.18 -16.47 -24.28
CA ILE A 7 -44.84 -15.86 -24.40
C ILE A 7 -44.02 -16.35 -23.23
N VAL A 8 -43.08 -17.25 -23.50
CA VAL A 8 -42.05 -17.65 -22.54
C VAL A 8 -40.95 -16.59 -22.55
N VAL A 9 -40.94 -15.72 -21.53
CA VAL A 9 -39.84 -14.77 -21.31
C VAL A 9 -38.70 -15.52 -20.62
N LEU A 10 -37.69 -15.91 -21.41
CA LEU A 10 -36.46 -16.46 -20.89
C LEU A 10 -35.64 -15.31 -20.26
N GLY A 11 -35.78 -15.15 -18.95
CA GLY A 11 -34.94 -14.21 -18.18
C GLY A 11 -33.49 -14.67 -18.19
N LEU A 12 -32.67 -14.04 -18.98
CA LEU A 12 -31.19 -14.18 -18.91
C LEU A 12 -30.72 -13.60 -17.57
N LEU A 13 -30.54 -14.45 -16.58
CA LEU A 13 -29.78 -14.15 -15.36
C LEU A 13 -28.32 -13.92 -15.76
N TRP A 14 -27.94 -12.66 -15.98
CA TRP A 14 -26.54 -12.26 -16.07
C TRP A 14 -25.95 -12.43 -14.69
N CYS A 15 -25.32 -13.57 -14.45
CA CYS A 15 -24.46 -13.78 -13.31
C CYS A 15 -23.23 -12.89 -13.51
N ASN A 16 -23.21 -11.69 -12.87
CA ASN A 16 -22.00 -10.90 -12.75
C ASN A 16 -21.05 -11.68 -11.85
N ALA A 17 -20.20 -12.50 -12.44
CA ALA A 17 -19.07 -13.09 -11.74
C ALA A 17 -18.11 -11.95 -11.40
N SER A 18 -18.26 -11.38 -10.21
CA SER A 18 -17.24 -10.52 -9.62
C SER A 18 -16.02 -11.38 -9.34
N PHE A 19 -15.02 -11.34 -10.22
CA PHE A 19 -13.72 -11.90 -9.90
C PHE A 19 -13.16 -11.05 -8.76
N ALA A 20 -13.02 -11.65 -7.59
CA ALA A 20 -12.30 -11.04 -6.48
C ALA A 20 -10.85 -10.82 -6.92
N ASP A 21 -10.33 -9.61 -6.69
CA ASP A 21 -8.93 -9.31 -6.97
C ASP A 21 -8.04 -10.21 -6.11
N ASN A 22 -7.05 -10.86 -6.75
CA ASN A 22 -6.04 -11.62 -6.02
C ASN A 22 -4.99 -10.63 -5.49
N LEU A 23 -5.19 -10.19 -4.24
CA LEU A 23 -4.35 -9.21 -3.56
C LEU A 23 -3.47 -9.89 -2.50
N LYS A 24 -2.18 -9.56 -2.53
CA LYS A 24 -1.23 -9.89 -1.46
C LYS A 24 -0.45 -8.64 -1.08
N VAL A 25 -0.51 -8.22 0.18
CA VAL A 25 0.35 -7.17 0.73
C VAL A 25 1.70 -7.79 1.10
N ILE A 26 2.80 -7.21 0.60
CA ILE A 26 4.16 -7.70 0.83
C ILE A 26 4.81 -6.95 1.99
N ASP A 27 4.70 -5.62 1.96
CA ASP A 27 5.18 -4.68 2.97
C ASP A 27 4.34 -3.40 2.96
N GLY A 28 4.79 -2.34 3.63
CA GLY A 28 4.04 -1.08 3.75
C GLY A 28 3.87 -0.29 2.45
N ASP A 29 4.60 -0.60 1.38
CA ASP A 29 4.51 0.13 0.11
C ASP A 29 4.54 -0.77 -1.14
N THR A 30 4.42 -2.09 -0.95
CA THR A 30 4.48 -3.06 -2.05
C THR A 30 3.36 -4.08 -1.92
N ILE A 31 2.61 -4.26 -3.02
CA ILE A 31 1.56 -5.26 -3.13
C ILE A 31 1.78 -6.14 -4.37
N VAL A 32 1.11 -7.29 -4.40
CA VAL A 32 0.88 -8.08 -5.62
C VAL A 32 -0.62 -8.05 -5.88
N LEU A 33 -1.03 -7.52 -7.02
CA LEU A 33 -2.43 -7.43 -7.44
C LEU A 33 -2.59 -8.18 -8.76
N ASN A 34 -3.39 -9.24 -8.75
CA ASN A 34 -3.62 -10.10 -9.93
C ASN A 34 -2.31 -10.60 -10.59
N GLY A 35 -1.31 -10.92 -9.75
CA GLY A 35 0.01 -11.39 -10.17
C GLY A 35 1.01 -10.28 -10.54
N GLU A 36 0.59 -9.03 -10.65
CA GLU A 36 1.47 -7.90 -10.92
C GLU A 36 2.02 -7.32 -9.61
N LYS A 37 3.36 -7.21 -9.51
CA LYS A 37 4.02 -6.58 -8.36
C LYS A 37 4.04 -5.06 -8.53
N ILE A 38 3.36 -4.37 -7.62
CA ILE A 38 3.17 -2.92 -7.62
C ILE A 38 3.87 -2.32 -6.41
N ARG A 39 4.73 -1.32 -6.64
CA ARG A 39 5.30 -0.47 -5.61
C ARG A 39 4.61 0.88 -5.62
N PHE A 40 4.20 1.35 -4.47
CA PHE A 40 3.57 2.68 -4.34
C PHE A 40 4.60 3.77 -4.63
N SER A 41 4.26 4.64 -5.58
CA SER A 41 5.14 5.72 -6.01
C SER A 41 5.24 6.84 -4.98
N GLY A 42 6.38 7.50 -4.95
CA GLY A 42 6.62 8.72 -4.16
C GLY A 42 6.73 8.54 -2.65
N ILE A 43 6.63 7.32 -2.14
CA ILE A 43 6.81 7.00 -0.73
C ILE A 43 7.86 5.90 -0.52
N ASP A 44 8.32 5.78 0.73
CA ASP A 44 9.18 4.67 1.19
C ASP A 44 8.71 4.23 2.58
N ALA A 45 8.29 2.98 2.71
CA ALA A 45 7.82 2.41 3.96
C ALA A 45 8.91 1.58 4.63
N PRO A 46 8.83 1.35 5.96
CA PRO A 46 9.74 0.45 6.64
C PRO A 46 9.72 -0.93 6.00
N GLU A 47 10.90 -1.52 5.86
CA GLU A 47 11.04 -2.91 5.40
C GLU A 47 10.32 -3.85 6.37
N TYR A 48 9.77 -4.97 5.88
CA TYR A 48 9.02 -5.93 6.69
C TYR A 48 9.73 -6.29 8.01
N ASN A 49 11.06 -6.46 7.97
CA ASN A 49 11.89 -6.81 9.12
C ASN A 49 12.56 -5.61 9.79
N GLN A 50 12.07 -4.40 9.56
CA GLN A 50 12.59 -3.19 10.19
C GLN A 50 11.89 -2.94 11.53
N ASP A 51 12.72 -2.72 12.55
CA ASP A 51 12.28 -2.39 13.90
C ASP A 51 12.44 -0.91 14.20
N CYS A 52 11.69 -0.45 15.20
CA CYS A 52 11.81 0.86 15.85
C CYS A 52 11.86 0.65 17.37
N MET A 53 12.23 1.70 18.10
CA MET A 53 12.22 1.69 19.57
C MET A 53 11.20 2.72 20.08
N ASN A 54 10.32 2.28 20.95
CA ASN A 54 9.43 3.15 21.72
C ASN A 54 9.88 3.12 23.19
N GLY A 55 10.75 4.05 23.59
CA GLY A 55 11.55 3.91 24.80
C GLY A 55 12.38 2.63 24.73
N ASP A 56 12.27 1.78 25.77
CA ASP A 56 12.98 0.48 25.82
C ASP A 56 12.26 -0.66 25.10
N THR A 57 11.10 -0.38 24.47
CA THR A 57 10.29 -1.40 23.82
C THR A 57 10.56 -1.46 22.34
N LYS A 58 10.96 -2.64 21.87
CA LYS A 58 11.12 -2.93 20.42
C LYS A 58 9.76 -3.08 19.75
N VAL A 59 9.58 -2.36 18.64
CA VAL A 59 8.35 -2.35 17.82
C VAL A 59 8.68 -2.77 16.39
N PHE A 60 7.94 -3.72 15.84
CA PHE A 60 8.12 -4.21 14.46
C PHE A 60 7.43 -3.24 13.47
N CYS A 61 8.07 -2.11 13.18
CA CYS A 61 7.51 -1.02 12.38
C CYS A 61 7.14 -1.45 10.97
N GLY A 62 7.94 -2.31 10.33
CA GLY A 62 7.63 -2.84 9.01
C GLY A 62 6.38 -3.71 9.01
N VAL A 63 6.19 -4.55 10.03
CA VAL A 63 4.97 -5.34 10.19
C VAL A 63 3.76 -4.45 10.43
N PHE A 64 3.91 -3.41 11.28
CA PHE A 64 2.82 -2.45 11.53
C PHE A 64 2.41 -1.71 10.26
N ALA A 65 3.35 -1.26 9.43
CA ALA A 65 3.05 -0.62 8.15
C ALA A 65 2.26 -1.55 7.22
N MET A 66 2.69 -2.82 7.11
CA MET A 66 1.99 -3.86 6.33
C MET A 66 0.58 -4.12 6.86
N VAL A 67 0.41 -4.29 8.18
CA VAL A 67 -0.90 -4.55 8.82
C VAL A 67 -1.83 -3.35 8.65
N LEU A 68 -1.31 -2.13 8.78
CA LEU A 68 -2.08 -0.90 8.58
C LEU A 68 -2.59 -0.81 7.14
N LEU A 69 -1.73 -1.08 6.16
CA LEU A 69 -2.10 -1.12 4.74
C LEU A 69 -3.15 -2.20 4.48
N THR A 70 -2.94 -3.42 4.99
CA THR A 70 -3.88 -4.54 4.84
C THR A 70 -5.27 -4.18 5.39
N LYS A 71 -5.32 -3.59 6.59
CA LYS A 71 -6.58 -3.14 7.21
C LYS A 71 -7.25 -2.02 6.42
N LYS A 72 -6.46 -1.09 5.87
CA LYS A 72 -7.00 0.02 5.07
C LYS A 72 -7.63 -0.48 3.78
N ILE A 73 -7.03 -1.48 3.15
CA ILE A 73 -7.58 -2.06 1.92
C ILE A 73 -8.83 -2.89 2.26
N GLY A 74 -8.76 -3.77 3.28
CA GLY A 74 -9.85 -4.68 3.62
C GLY A 74 -10.30 -5.50 2.41
N ASP A 75 -11.61 -5.57 2.20
CA ASP A 75 -12.25 -6.25 1.05
C ASP A 75 -12.59 -5.27 -0.09
N GLU A 76 -12.08 -4.04 -0.02
CA GLU A 76 -12.39 -2.99 -0.98
C GLU A 76 -11.62 -3.16 -2.29
N LYS A 77 -12.22 -2.70 -3.38
CA LYS A 77 -11.60 -2.73 -4.69
C LYS A 77 -10.52 -1.67 -4.83
N LEU A 78 -9.32 -2.09 -5.23
CA LEU A 78 -8.20 -1.20 -5.52
C LEU A 78 -8.32 -0.58 -6.92
N LYS A 79 -8.01 0.72 -7.01
CA LYS A 79 -7.77 1.42 -8.28
C LYS A 79 -6.35 1.94 -8.28
N CYS A 80 -5.47 1.39 -9.13
CA CYS A 80 -4.08 1.83 -9.25
C CYS A 80 -3.86 2.59 -10.57
N ILE A 81 -3.25 3.77 -10.47
CA ILE A 81 -2.82 4.58 -11.62
C ILE A 81 -1.33 4.33 -11.80
N LYS A 82 -0.98 3.66 -12.90
CA LYS A 82 0.41 3.31 -13.22
C LYS A 82 1.19 4.55 -13.67
N GLU A 83 2.40 4.71 -13.14
CA GLU A 83 3.29 5.86 -13.42
C GLU A 83 4.60 5.43 -14.11
N GLY A 84 4.88 4.13 -14.19
CA GLY A 84 6.07 3.59 -14.83
C GLY A 84 6.56 2.29 -14.21
N LYS A 85 7.86 2.03 -14.34
CA LYS A 85 8.54 0.89 -13.71
C LYS A 85 9.81 1.35 -13.02
N ASP A 86 10.16 0.66 -11.93
CA ASP A 86 11.46 0.87 -11.28
C ASP A 86 12.56 0.02 -11.95
N VAL A 87 13.78 0.19 -11.45
CA VAL A 87 14.99 -0.52 -11.96
C VAL A 87 14.92 -2.03 -11.75
N TYR A 88 14.02 -2.53 -10.91
CA TYR A 88 13.79 -3.95 -10.63
C TYR A 88 12.60 -4.51 -11.42
N GLY A 89 11.99 -3.71 -12.30
CA GLY A 89 10.86 -4.11 -13.13
C GLY A 89 9.49 -4.09 -12.42
N ARG A 90 9.42 -3.62 -11.15
CA ARG A 90 8.13 -3.45 -10.45
C ARG A 90 7.37 -2.28 -11.06
N THR A 91 6.05 -2.43 -11.19
CA THR A 91 5.20 -1.32 -11.60
C THR A 91 5.14 -0.28 -10.49
N LEU A 92 5.49 0.96 -10.82
CA LEU A 92 5.25 2.12 -9.97
C LEU A 92 3.83 2.61 -10.19
N ALA A 93 3.06 2.77 -9.12
CA ALA A 93 1.69 3.26 -9.21
C ALA A 93 1.27 4.01 -7.95
N GLU A 94 0.31 4.92 -8.10
CA GLU A 94 -0.48 5.41 -6.99
C GLU A 94 -1.79 4.62 -6.92
N CYS A 95 -2.04 3.97 -5.78
CA CYS A 95 -3.22 3.14 -5.57
C CYS A 95 -4.21 3.80 -4.60
N PHE A 96 -5.49 3.57 -4.85
CA PHE A 96 -6.61 4.20 -4.15
C PHE A 96 -7.61 3.16 -3.67
N VAL A 97 -8.17 3.41 -2.49
CA VAL A 97 -9.35 2.72 -1.95
C VAL A 97 -10.40 3.77 -1.64
N ASN A 98 -11.62 3.61 -2.16
CA ASN A 98 -12.72 4.55 -1.98
C ASN A 98 -12.33 6.01 -2.27
N GLY A 99 -11.47 6.23 -3.28
CA GLY A 99 -10.98 7.54 -3.69
C GLY A 99 -9.84 8.13 -2.84
N GLU A 100 -9.45 7.48 -1.74
CA GLU A 100 -8.33 7.90 -0.90
C GLU A 100 -7.02 7.22 -1.34
N SER A 101 -5.96 8.03 -1.50
CA SER A 101 -4.62 7.55 -1.83
C SER A 101 -4.02 6.74 -0.68
N LEU A 102 -3.63 5.50 -0.94
CA LEU A 102 -2.95 4.65 0.05
C LEU A 102 -1.58 5.20 0.43
N SER A 103 -0.87 5.84 -0.51
CA SER A 103 0.40 6.52 -0.23
C SER A 103 0.21 7.68 0.76
N SER A 104 -0.78 8.56 0.51
CA SER A 104 -1.12 9.66 1.42
C SER A 104 -1.55 9.14 2.79
N PHE A 105 -2.41 8.12 2.82
CA PHE A 105 -2.88 7.49 4.05
C PHE A 105 -1.71 6.98 4.91
N LEU A 106 -0.79 6.20 4.34
CA LEU A 106 0.35 5.63 5.07
C LEU A 106 1.30 6.70 5.61
N VAL A 107 1.63 7.72 4.79
CA VAL A 107 2.50 8.83 5.20
C VAL A 107 1.85 9.64 6.31
N ARG A 108 0.56 9.94 6.18
CA ARG A 108 -0.20 10.71 7.15
C ARG A 108 -0.40 10.01 8.49
N HIS A 109 -0.39 8.66 8.48
CA HIS A 109 -0.39 7.83 9.67
C HIS A 109 1.03 7.52 10.21
N GLY A 110 2.08 8.08 9.59
CA GLY A 110 3.45 7.95 10.05
C GLY A 110 4.06 6.56 9.90
N TYR A 111 3.56 5.75 8.96
CA TYR A 111 4.10 4.42 8.63
C TYR A 111 4.66 4.33 7.20
N ALA A 112 4.82 5.47 6.53
CA ALA A 112 5.65 5.65 5.36
C ALA A 112 6.21 7.07 5.35
N PHE A 113 7.21 7.31 4.51
CA PHE A 113 7.89 8.59 4.39
C PHE A 113 7.81 9.11 2.97
N ALA A 114 7.69 10.42 2.80
CA ALA A 114 7.75 11.06 1.49
C ALA A 114 9.15 10.87 0.89
N TYR A 115 9.24 10.13 -0.21
CA TYR A 115 10.51 9.84 -0.85
C TYR A 115 10.92 10.97 -1.79
N ARG A 116 11.44 12.04 -1.22
CA ARG A 116 11.74 13.34 -1.87
C ARG A 116 12.62 13.24 -3.10
N LYS A 117 13.42 12.18 -3.21
CA LYS A 117 14.26 11.91 -4.38
C LYS A 117 13.44 11.73 -5.65
N TYR A 118 12.22 11.21 -5.52
CA TYR A 118 11.36 10.85 -6.65
C TYR A 118 10.09 11.67 -6.73
N SER A 119 9.56 12.17 -5.59
CA SER A 119 8.32 12.94 -5.57
C SER A 119 8.25 13.90 -4.38
N LYS A 120 7.61 15.05 -4.60
CA LYS A 120 7.28 16.01 -3.53
C LYS A 120 5.82 15.92 -3.07
N LYS A 121 5.03 15.01 -3.66
CA LYS A 121 3.57 14.94 -3.51
C LYS A 121 3.13 14.76 -2.05
N PHE A 122 3.83 13.93 -1.29
CA PHE A 122 3.41 13.52 0.05
C PHE A 122 4.14 14.27 1.19
N ILE A 123 4.89 15.35 0.88
CA ILE A 123 5.65 16.11 1.89
C ILE A 123 4.72 16.71 2.94
N LYS A 124 3.57 17.28 2.54
CA LYS A 124 2.59 17.87 3.47
C LYS A 124 1.97 16.83 4.41
N ASP A 125 1.74 15.61 3.93
CA ASP A 125 1.24 14.50 4.75
C ASP A 125 2.27 14.06 5.78
N GLU A 126 3.55 14.01 5.40
CA GLU A 126 4.66 13.71 6.31
C GLU A 126 4.85 14.80 7.37
N GLU A 127 4.80 16.07 6.97
CA GLU A 127 4.88 17.22 7.89
C GLU A 127 3.74 17.20 8.91
N TYR A 128 2.53 16.82 8.45
CA TYR A 128 1.39 16.61 9.33
C TYR A 128 1.64 15.52 10.36
N ALA A 129 2.08 14.33 9.92
CA ALA A 129 2.37 13.20 10.80
C ALA A 129 3.46 13.54 11.81
N LYS A 130 4.54 14.17 11.35
CA LYS A 130 5.67 14.62 12.18
C LYS A 130 5.25 15.64 13.23
N LYS A 131 4.51 16.69 12.82
CA LYS A 131 4.03 17.74 13.72
C LYS A 131 3.12 17.18 14.81
N ASN A 132 2.26 16.22 14.47
CA ASN A 132 1.29 15.63 15.38
C ASN A 132 1.83 14.37 16.09
N LYS A 133 3.11 14.03 15.89
CA LYS A 133 3.76 12.86 16.51
C LYS A 133 2.96 11.57 16.29
N ILE A 134 2.60 11.28 15.03
CA ILE A 134 1.79 10.10 14.66
C ILE A 134 2.69 8.95 14.21
N GLY A 135 2.33 7.73 14.58
CA GLY A 135 3.01 6.51 14.15
C GLY A 135 4.47 6.47 14.59
N MET A 136 5.38 6.25 13.65
CA MET A 136 6.82 6.17 13.94
C MET A 136 7.42 7.48 14.45
N TRP A 137 6.75 8.64 14.25
CA TRP A 137 7.28 9.94 14.68
C TRP A 137 7.33 10.15 16.20
N VAL A 138 6.83 9.21 17.01
CA VAL A 138 7.03 9.17 18.49
C VAL A 138 8.12 8.18 18.90
N MET A 139 8.73 7.49 17.96
CA MET A 139 9.69 6.40 18.19
C MET A 139 11.08 6.80 17.69
N GLU A 140 12.07 6.09 18.15
CA GLU A 140 13.40 6.10 17.53
C GLU A 140 13.37 5.12 16.36
N PHE A 141 13.71 5.60 15.16
CA PHE A 141 13.71 4.81 13.96
C PHE A 141 14.83 5.21 12.99
N GLU A 142 15.19 4.30 12.13
CA GLU A 142 16.01 4.56 10.98
C GLU A 142 15.12 4.73 9.74
N PHE A 143 15.41 5.70 8.86
CA PHE A 143 14.70 5.81 7.60
C PHE A 143 14.91 4.56 6.73
N PRO A 144 13.87 4.06 6.01
CA PRO A 144 13.95 2.80 5.26
C PRO A 144 15.13 2.74 4.28
N TRP A 145 15.44 3.81 3.58
CA TRP A 145 16.58 3.89 2.67
C TRP A 145 17.94 3.76 3.39
N ASN A 146 18.06 4.26 4.62
CA ASN A 146 19.27 4.11 5.46
C ASN A 146 19.34 2.67 5.98
N PHE A 147 18.25 2.11 6.45
CA PHE A 147 18.17 0.72 6.90
C PHE A 147 18.66 -0.25 5.82
N ARG A 148 18.17 -0.11 4.57
CA ARG A 148 18.65 -0.94 3.44
C ARG A 148 20.15 -0.78 3.19
N LYS A 149 20.65 0.47 3.19
CA LYS A 149 22.10 0.76 3.00
C LYS A 149 22.95 0.13 4.08
N ASN A 150 22.54 0.21 5.34
CA ASN A 150 23.29 -0.32 6.47
C ASN A 150 23.22 -1.85 6.53
N LYS A 151 22.07 -2.44 6.16
CA LYS A 151 21.94 -3.90 6.02
C LYS A 151 22.87 -4.46 4.95
N SER A 152 22.99 -3.79 3.80
CA SER A 152 23.92 -4.21 2.73
C SER A 152 25.38 -4.16 3.20
N LYS A 153 25.78 -3.15 3.97
CA LYS A 153 27.14 -3.06 4.51
C LYS A 153 27.47 -4.17 5.51
N ARG A 154 26.51 -4.53 6.40
CA ARG A 154 26.67 -5.62 7.37
C ARG A 154 26.76 -7.00 6.72
N ALA A 155 26.20 -7.19 5.52
CA ALA A 155 26.27 -8.45 4.79
C ALA A 155 27.59 -8.65 4.04
N ILE A 156 28.44 -7.62 3.91
CA ILE A 156 29.71 -7.64 3.17
C ILE A 156 30.92 -7.70 4.16
N SER A 157 30.71 -7.40 5.45
CA SER A 157 31.69 -7.51 6.52
C SER A 157 31.67 -8.89 7.18
#